data_785717e0ddd0900680c7e26cae0d9575
#
_entry.id   785717e0ddd0900680c7e26cae0d9575
#
_cell.length_a   1.000
_cell.length_b   1.000
_cell.length_c   1.000
_cell.angle_alpha   90.00
_cell.angle_beta   90.00
_cell.angle_gamma   90.00
#
_symmetry.space_group_name_H-M   'P 1'
#
loop_
_entity.id
_entity.type
_entity.pdbx_description
1 polymer ?
#
loop_
_entity_poly.entity_id
_entity_poly.type
_entity_poly.pdbx_seq_one_letter_code
_entity_poly.pdbx_strand_id
1 'polypeptide(L)'
;MSVADPETSAALSLLNASAVRERAHRMLAIGLDDRLPNFRIHLDRMDGVIDLVLETTRKAYPSLNVPFHSRWRHFVAHGDNRWAEIADRTRWPDRAARARTEFDLAIVSVFLDAGAGPAWRYRDPATGSAIGRSEGLGLASLAMFAGGAFSADPLQPLRADADVLANLNVIDIERGMQVSDINPMVGIAGRADLIRRLGRFVAAKPDVFGSHDTPRPGGLFDRLANLADKGKLPAPTILSELLQQLGPIWPSRLTLGGIALGDCWKHPALTTTDATSGLVPLHKLSQWLAYSLIEPLQTAGIVVTDIDGLTGLAEYRNGGLFVDGGVLGFRDADAAQREHEVASPLVVEWRALTVALLDRVADGLRQRLGLDATSMPLAKILEGGTWAAGRLLARERRADASPAVKVISDGTVF
;
A
#
# COMPACT_ATOMS: atom_id res chain seq x y z
N MET A 1 20.82 26.09 -14.56
CA MET A 1 19.68 25.27 -14.09
C MET A 1 18.44 25.82 -14.76
N SER A 2 17.80 25.08 -15.67
CA SER A 2 16.52 25.46 -16.25
C SER A 2 15.50 25.53 -15.10
N VAL A 3 14.81 26.66 -14.95
CA VAL A 3 13.68 26.78 -14.03
C VAL A 3 12.65 25.76 -14.49
N ALA A 4 12.30 24.80 -13.63
CA ALA A 4 11.27 23.83 -13.95
C ALA A 4 9.98 24.58 -14.29
N ASP A 5 9.27 24.12 -15.31
CA ASP A 5 7.96 24.65 -15.68
C ASP A 5 7.05 24.66 -14.44
N PRO A 6 6.28 25.75 -14.19
CA PRO A 6 5.42 25.87 -13.03
C PRO A 6 4.43 24.69 -12.83
N GLU A 7 3.90 24.14 -13.93
CA GLU A 7 3.02 22.96 -13.86
C GLU A 7 3.79 21.71 -13.46
N THR A 8 5.00 21.49 -13.97
CA THR A 8 5.88 20.39 -13.57
C THR A 8 6.21 20.48 -12.09
N SER A 9 6.53 21.68 -11.58
CA SER A 9 6.80 21.92 -10.16
C SER A 9 5.55 21.63 -9.30
N ALA A 10 4.38 22.06 -9.75
CA ALA A 10 3.09 21.81 -9.11
C ALA A 10 2.77 20.29 -9.08
N ALA A 11 3.02 19.57 -10.18
CA ALA A 11 2.83 18.12 -10.22
C ALA A 11 3.73 17.39 -9.20
N LEU A 12 5.02 17.73 -9.17
CA LEU A 12 5.99 17.12 -8.24
C LEU A 12 5.64 17.40 -6.77
N SER A 13 5.02 18.56 -6.48
CA SER A 13 4.57 18.90 -5.12
C SER A 13 3.47 17.97 -4.59
N LEU A 14 2.77 17.23 -5.46
CA LEU A 14 1.74 16.25 -5.08
C LEU A 14 2.30 14.83 -4.86
N LEU A 15 3.55 14.56 -5.25
CA LEU A 15 4.16 13.23 -5.19
C LEU A 15 4.94 13.02 -3.89
N ASN A 16 4.28 13.20 -2.75
CA ASN A 16 4.86 12.98 -1.42
C ASN A 16 3.77 12.80 -0.34
N ALA A 17 4.19 12.32 0.84
CA ALA A 17 3.29 12.06 1.97
C ALA A 17 2.67 13.33 2.56
N SER A 18 3.41 14.45 2.58
CA SER A 18 2.90 15.72 3.12
C SER A 18 1.71 16.23 2.32
N ALA A 19 1.77 16.14 0.98
CA ALA A 19 0.65 16.52 0.12
C ALA A 19 -0.58 15.64 0.36
N VAL A 20 -0.39 14.33 0.54
CA VAL A 20 -1.50 13.42 0.88
C VAL A 20 -2.16 13.85 2.19
N ARG A 21 -1.35 14.05 3.25
CA ARG A 21 -1.87 14.45 4.57
C ARG A 21 -2.55 15.82 4.51
N GLU A 22 -1.90 16.81 3.89
CA GLU A 22 -2.47 18.17 3.77
C GLU A 22 -3.84 18.15 3.09
N ARG A 23 -3.96 17.50 1.94
CA ARG A 23 -5.23 17.45 1.20
C ARG A 23 -6.30 16.68 1.95
N ALA A 24 -5.93 15.59 2.62
CA ALA A 24 -6.84 14.81 3.46
C ALA A 24 -7.37 15.65 4.64
N HIS A 25 -6.50 16.37 5.34
CA HIS A 25 -6.91 17.24 6.46
C HIS A 25 -7.72 18.45 6.00
N ARG A 26 -7.45 19.03 4.82
CA ARG A 26 -8.30 20.06 4.23
C ARG A 26 -9.70 19.53 3.90
N MET A 27 -9.80 18.30 3.37
CA MET A 27 -11.08 17.62 3.15
C MET A 27 -11.83 17.46 4.47
N LEU A 28 -11.14 16.98 5.52
CA LEU A 28 -11.71 16.85 6.87
C LEU A 28 -12.23 18.20 7.39
N ALA A 29 -11.46 19.29 7.27
CA ALA A 29 -11.89 20.63 7.71
C ALA A 29 -13.18 21.08 7.02
N ILE A 30 -13.28 20.89 5.70
CA ILE A 30 -14.50 21.20 4.93
C ILE A 30 -15.68 20.36 5.44
N GLY A 31 -15.43 19.09 5.78
CA GLY A 31 -16.45 18.20 6.34
C GLY A 31 -16.91 18.59 7.74
N LEU A 32 -16.01 19.08 8.58
CA LEU A 32 -16.38 19.61 9.92
C LEU A 32 -17.21 20.89 9.85
N ASP A 33 -17.04 21.67 8.77
CA ASP A 33 -17.91 22.81 8.46
C ASP A 33 -19.26 22.40 7.81
N ASP A 34 -19.57 21.10 7.74
CA ASP A 34 -20.76 20.50 7.10
C ASP A 34 -20.93 20.86 5.60
N ARG A 35 -19.83 21.15 4.88
CA ARG A 35 -19.83 21.59 3.47
C ARG A 35 -19.47 20.50 2.45
N LEU A 36 -19.21 19.25 2.87
CA LEU A 36 -18.97 18.16 1.94
C LEU A 36 -20.27 17.63 1.33
N PRO A 37 -20.28 17.26 0.04
CA PRO A 37 -21.51 16.85 -0.64
C PRO A 37 -21.96 15.42 -0.31
N ASN A 38 -21.05 14.51 0.09
CA ASN A 38 -21.39 13.10 0.19
C ASN A 38 -21.42 12.58 1.63
N PHE A 39 -20.61 13.12 2.53
CA PHE A 39 -20.55 12.65 3.92
C PHE A 39 -20.82 13.75 4.94
N ARG A 40 -21.41 13.35 6.05
CA ARG A 40 -21.42 14.07 7.33
C ARG A 40 -20.42 13.43 8.28
N ILE A 41 -19.79 14.24 9.12
CA ILE A 41 -18.78 13.77 10.08
C ILE A 41 -19.34 13.88 11.49
N HIS A 42 -19.33 12.77 12.22
CA HIS A 42 -19.81 12.62 13.58
C HIS A 42 -18.63 12.32 14.51
N LEU A 43 -17.86 13.35 14.90
CA LEU A 43 -16.68 13.15 15.77
C LEU A 43 -17.04 12.64 17.17
N ASP A 44 -18.28 12.83 17.63
CA ASP A 44 -18.81 12.24 18.87
C ASP A 44 -18.79 10.71 18.87
N ARG A 45 -18.65 10.07 17.70
CA ARG A 45 -18.50 8.61 17.54
C ARG A 45 -17.04 8.14 17.53
N MET A 46 -16.08 9.05 17.48
CA MET A 46 -14.67 8.71 17.32
C MET A 46 -14.12 7.92 18.50
N ASP A 47 -14.52 8.25 19.74
CA ASP A 47 -14.05 7.53 20.92
C ASP A 47 -14.41 6.04 20.88
N GLY A 48 -15.61 5.69 20.43
CA GLY A 48 -16.00 4.28 20.26
C GLY A 48 -15.17 3.54 19.21
N VAL A 49 -14.80 4.24 18.13
CA VAL A 49 -13.90 3.67 17.10
C VAL A 49 -12.49 3.45 17.68
N ILE A 50 -11.94 4.43 18.42
CA ILE A 50 -10.63 4.31 19.04
C ILE A 50 -10.60 3.17 20.07
N ASP A 51 -11.64 3.04 20.89
CA ASP A 51 -11.75 1.95 21.87
C ASP A 51 -11.80 0.58 21.19
N LEU A 52 -12.57 0.44 20.11
CA LEU A 52 -12.60 -0.80 19.31
C LEU A 52 -11.23 -1.14 18.71
N VAL A 53 -10.51 -0.13 18.17
CA VAL A 53 -9.15 -0.32 17.63
C VAL A 53 -8.20 -0.73 18.73
N LEU A 54 -8.28 -0.12 19.92
CA LEU A 54 -7.44 -0.45 21.07
C LEU A 54 -7.70 -1.88 21.57
N GLU A 55 -8.98 -2.27 21.72
CA GLU A 55 -9.36 -3.63 22.12
C GLU A 55 -8.85 -4.66 21.11
N THR A 56 -9.05 -4.41 19.81
CA THR A 56 -8.57 -5.25 18.71
C THR A 56 -7.05 -5.41 18.77
N THR A 57 -6.33 -4.29 18.98
CA THR A 57 -4.87 -4.29 19.11
C THR A 57 -4.40 -5.11 20.30
N ARG A 58 -4.99 -4.90 21.48
CA ARG A 58 -4.62 -5.66 22.71
C ARG A 58 -4.91 -7.15 22.60
N LYS A 59 -5.99 -7.51 21.90
CA LYS A 59 -6.34 -8.91 21.66
C LYS A 59 -5.34 -9.61 20.76
N ALA A 60 -4.89 -8.94 19.68
CA ALA A 60 -3.94 -9.49 18.73
C ALA A 60 -2.50 -9.42 19.25
N TYR A 61 -2.16 -8.37 19.99
CA TYR A 61 -0.81 -8.07 20.49
C TYR A 61 -0.86 -7.68 21.98
N PRO A 62 -1.02 -8.64 22.89
CA PRO A 62 -1.18 -8.35 24.34
C PRO A 62 0.00 -7.57 24.94
N SER A 63 1.22 -7.78 24.43
CA SER A 63 2.44 -7.07 24.84
C SER A 63 2.65 -5.73 24.15
N LEU A 64 1.75 -5.32 23.23
CA LEU A 64 1.87 -4.15 22.37
C LEU A 64 3.13 -4.15 21.47
N ASN A 65 3.82 -5.27 21.34
CA ASN A 65 4.89 -5.42 20.37
C ASN A 65 4.31 -5.64 18.96
N VAL A 66 3.73 -4.59 18.41
CA VAL A 66 3.08 -4.61 17.12
C VAL A 66 4.12 -4.37 16.01
N PRO A 67 4.20 -5.22 14.98
CA PRO A 67 5.04 -4.97 13.82
C PRO A 67 4.43 -3.88 12.92
N PHE A 68 5.19 -3.41 11.93
CA PHE A 68 4.66 -2.49 10.94
C PHE A 68 3.67 -3.17 10.00
N HIS A 69 2.63 -2.46 9.58
CA HIS A 69 1.70 -2.90 8.55
C HIS A 69 2.39 -2.93 7.20
N SER A 70 2.81 -4.11 6.77
CA SER A 70 3.64 -4.29 5.59
C SER A 70 3.35 -5.60 4.88
N ARG A 71 3.88 -5.76 3.68
CA ARG A 71 3.78 -6.99 2.90
C ARG A 71 4.35 -8.22 3.63
N TRP A 72 5.30 -8.02 4.54
CA TRP A 72 5.92 -9.09 5.31
C TRP A 72 4.95 -9.85 6.19
N ARG A 73 3.85 -9.22 6.62
CA ARG A 73 2.77 -9.87 7.40
C ARG A 73 2.03 -10.93 6.59
N HIS A 74 1.96 -10.77 5.27
CA HIS A 74 1.30 -11.72 4.37
C HIS A 74 2.18 -12.90 3.95
N PHE A 75 3.43 -12.95 4.38
CA PHE A 75 4.31 -14.12 4.24
C PHE A 75 4.28 -15.03 5.47
N VAL A 76 3.39 -14.76 6.42
CA VAL A 76 3.15 -15.59 7.61
C VAL A 76 1.91 -16.46 7.38
N ALA A 77 2.05 -17.76 7.55
CA ALA A 77 0.95 -18.71 7.47
C ALA A 77 1.00 -19.66 8.67
N HIS A 78 -0.12 -19.78 9.40
CA HIS A 78 -0.24 -20.63 10.60
C HIS A 78 0.83 -20.38 11.68
N GLY A 79 1.33 -19.16 11.77
CA GLY A 79 2.40 -18.77 12.71
C GLY A 79 3.83 -18.88 12.14
N ASP A 80 4.02 -19.54 11.00
CA ASP A 80 5.33 -19.71 10.36
C ASP A 80 5.61 -18.56 9.40
N ASN A 81 6.72 -17.86 9.59
CA ASN A 81 7.21 -16.82 8.68
C ASN A 81 7.99 -17.47 7.53
N ARG A 82 7.33 -17.68 6.39
CA ARG A 82 7.89 -18.36 5.21
C ARG A 82 9.10 -17.65 4.62
N TRP A 83 9.10 -16.30 4.65
CA TRP A 83 10.28 -15.57 4.19
C TRP A 83 11.46 -15.75 5.14
N ALA A 84 11.26 -15.67 6.46
CA ALA A 84 12.32 -15.87 7.43
C ALA A 84 12.98 -17.25 7.26
N GLU A 85 12.20 -18.31 7.06
CA GLU A 85 12.72 -19.66 6.81
C GLU A 85 13.63 -19.73 5.57
N ILE A 86 13.25 -19.02 4.47
CA ILE A 86 14.07 -18.95 3.25
C ILE A 86 15.32 -18.12 3.51
N ALA A 87 15.16 -16.95 4.12
CA ALA A 87 16.25 -16.01 4.35
C ALA A 87 17.33 -16.60 5.28
N ASP A 88 16.95 -17.35 6.31
CA ASP A 88 17.87 -17.97 7.29
C ASP A 88 18.65 -19.14 6.70
N ARG A 89 18.11 -19.84 5.69
CA ARG A 89 18.79 -20.90 4.96
C ARG A 89 19.68 -20.40 3.84
N THR A 90 19.52 -19.13 3.45
CA THR A 90 20.26 -18.54 2.33
C THR A 90 21.57 -17.94 2.82
N ARG A 91 22.68 -18.29 2.14
CA ARG A 91 23.97 -17.66 2.41
C ARG A 91 24.04 -16.33 1.64
N TRP A 92 23.91 -15.23 2.35
CA TRP A 92 24.02 -13.89 1.80
C TRP A 92 25.48 -13.44 1.70
N PRO A 93 25.92 -12.86 0.58
CA PRO A 93 27.26 -12.25 0.48
C PRO A 93 27.45 -11.13 1.52
N ASP A 94 26.44 -10.28 1.66
CA ASP A 94 26.39 -9.19 2.61
C ASP A 94 24.92 -8.77 2.91
N ARG A 95 24.74 -7.81 3.81
CA ARG A 95 23.42 -7.31 4.18
C ARG A 95 22.72 -6.57 3.03
N ALA A 96 23.48 -5.89 2.16
CA ALA A 96 22.94 -5.17 1.03
C ALA A 96 22.39 -6.13 -0.04
N ALA A 97 23.07 -7.26 -0.29
CA ALA A 97 22.58 -8.31 -1.19
C ALA A 97 21.23 -8.88 -0.71
N ARG A 98 21.10 -9.15 0.61
CA ARG A 98 19.82 -9.54 1.20
C ARG A 98 18.76 -8.45 1.02
N ALA A 99 19.07 -7.20 1.31
CA ALA A 99 18.12 -6.09 1.19
C ALA A 99 17.64 -5.90 -0.25
N ARG A 100 18.53 -5.98 -1.26
CA ARG A 100 18.13 -5.94 -2.68
C ARG A 100 17.14 -7.05 -3.02
N THR A 101 17.38 -8.25 -2.52
CA THR A 101 16.46 -9.39 -2.69
C THR A 101 15.11 -9.14 -2.03
N GLU A 102 15.12 -8.61 -0.81
CA GLU A 102 13.90 -8.26 -0.08
C GLU A 102 13.13 -7.12 -0.78
N PHE A 103 13.82 -6.17 -1.40
CA PHE A 103 13.19 -5.15 -2.25
C PHE A 103 12.55 -5.75 -3.50
N ASP A 104 13.25 -6.65 -4.21
CA ASP A 104 12.66 -7.37 -5.35
C ASP A 104 11.38 -8.08 -4.96
N LEU A 105 11.43 -8.87 -3.88
CA LEU A 105 10.28 -9.62 -3.37
C LEU A 105 9.12 -8.70 -3.00
N ALA A 106 9.39 -7.65 -2.20
CA ALA A 106 8.35 -6.74 -1.75
C ALA A 106 7.69 -6.01 -2.91
N ILE A 107 8.48 -5.48 -3.85
CA ILE A 107 7.97 -4.73 -5.01
C ILE A 107 7.14 -5.66 -5.89
N VAL A 108 7.67 -6.79 -6.34
CA VAL A 108 6.94 -7.72 -7.22
C VAL A 108 5.67 -8.24 -6.54
N SER A 109 5.76 -8.61 -5.25
CA SER A 109 4.63 -9.14 -4.50
C SER A 109 3.52 -8.11 -4.31
N VAL A 110 3.86 -6.84 -4.03
CA VAL A 110 2.88 -5.75 -3.93
C VAL A 110 2.22 -5.45 -5.27
N PHE A 111 2.98 -5.47 -6.37
CA PHE A 111 2.44 -5.27 -7.72
C PHE A 111 1.50 -6.42 -8.16
N LEU A 112 1.65 -7.61 -7.61
CA LEU A 112 0.73 -8.73 -7.82
C LEU A 112 -0.49 -8.70 -6.88
N ASP A 113 -0.52 -7.84 -5.87
CA ASP A 113 -1.58 -7.77 -4.86
C ASP A 113 -2.75 -6.85 -5.28
N ALA A 114 -3.38 -7.16 -6.38
CA ALA A 114 -4.67 -6.60 -6.75
C ALA A 114 -5.81 -7.51 -6.21
N GLY A 115 -7.06 -7.05 -6.22
CA GLY A 115 -8.20 -7.88 -5.80
C GLY A 115 -8.29 -9.17 -6.63
N ALA A 116 -8.20 -10.32 -5.98
CA ALA A 116 -8.21 -11.64 -6.64
C ALA A 116 -9.62 -12.15 -6.97
N GLY A 117 -10.64 -11.48 -6.45
CA GLY A 117 -12.04 -11.93 -6.49
C GLY A 117 -12.38 -12.86 -5.30
N PRO A 118 -13.69 -13.07 -5.05
CA PRO A 118 -14.15 -13.81 -3.88
C PRO A 118 -13.92 -15.31 -3.95
N ALA A 119 -13.81 -15.88 -5.16
CA ALA A 119 -13.69 -17.31 -5.38
C ALA A 119 -12.26 -17.84 -5.27
N TRP A 120 -11.27 -17.04 -5.66
CA TRP A 120 -9.89 -17.48 -5.71
C TRP A 120 -9.29 -17.81 -4.35
N ARG A 121 -8.51 -18.90 -4.31
CA ARG A 121 -7.72 -19.33 -3.14
C ARG A 121 -6.36 -19.87 -3.59
N TYR A 122 -5.33 -19.53 -2.82
CA TYR A 122 -4.04 -20.20 -2.91
C TYR A 122 -4.04 -21.41 -1.98
N ARG A 123 -3.73 -22.58 -2.50
CA ARG A 123 -3.52 -23.78 -1.70
C ARG A 123 -2.06 -23.84 -1.31
N ASP A 124 -1.78 -23.60 -0.03
CA ASP A 124 -0.41 -23.68 0.51
C ASP A 124 0.10 -25.13 0.42
N PRO A 125 1.17 -25.40 -0.34
CA PRO A 125 1.69 -26.77 -0.48
C PRO A 125 2.20 -27.38 0.84
N ALA A 126 2.64 -26.54 1.79
CA ALA A 126 3.17 -27.01 3.06
C ALA A 126 2.07 -27.51 4.03
N THR A 127 0.89 -26.91 3.99
CA THR A 127 -0.19 -27.20 4.95
C THR A 127 -1.46 -27.74 4.29
N GLY A 128 -1.60 -27.65 2.96
CA GLY A 128 -2.82 -27.97 2.23
C GLY A 128 -3.95 -26.95 2.41
N SER A 129 -3.74 -25.90 3.21
CA SER A 129 -4.75 -24.89 3.52
C SER A 129 -5.07 -24.01 2.32
N ALA A 130 -6.36 -23.67 2.15
CA ALA A 130 -6.81 -22.77 1.10
C ALA A 130 -6.92 -21.33 1.65
N ILE A 131 -6.04 -20.44 1.19
CA ILE A 131 -5.89 -19.08 1.69
C ILE A 131 -6.25 -18.09 0.58
N GLY A 132 -7.19 -17.19 0.84
CA GLY A 132 -7.64 -16.17 -0.13
C GLY A 132 -7.07 -14.79 0.17
N ARG A 133 -7.50 -13.78 -0.64
CA ARG A 133 -7.21 -12.36 -0.45
C ARG A 133 -5.69 -12.06 -0.46
N SER A 134 -5.28 -10.95 0.16
CA SER A 134 -3.88 -10.51 0.18
C SER A 134 -2.94 -11.51 0.86
N GLU A 135 -3.42 -12.25 1.84
CA GLU A 135 -2.64 -13.31 2.51
C GLU A 135 -2.29 -14.45 1.51
N GLY A 136 -3.28 -14.92 0.73
CA GLY A 136 -3.05 -15.91 -0.31
C GLY A 136 -2.18 -15.39 -1.45
N LEU A 137 -2.39 -14.12 -1.88
CA LEU A 137 -1.56 -13.47 -2.90
C LEU A 137 -0.10 -13.31 -2.44
N GLY A 138 0.09 -13.02 -1.14
CA GLY A 138 1.41 -12.97 -0.53
C GLY A 138 2.15 -14.29 -0.66
N LEU A 139 1.56 -15.35 -0.17
CA LEU A 139 2.16 -16.69 -0.21
C LEU A 139 2.41 -17.19 -1.63
N ALA A 140 1.46 -16.96 -2.56
CA ALA A 140 1.63 -17.34 -3.95
C ALA A 140 2.80 -16.60 -4.61
N SER A 141 2.88 -15.27 -4.45
CA SER A 141 3.97 -14.47 -5.00
C SER A 141 5.33 -14.79 -4.36
N LEU A 142 5.36 -15.10 -3.06
CA LEU A 142 6.56 -15.60 -2.39
C LEU A 142 7.01 -16.95 -2.97
N ALA A 143 6.08 -17.87 -3.18
CA ALA A 143 6.40 -19.19 -3.77
C ALA A 143 6.93 -19.04 -5.20
N MET A 144 6.34 -18.17 -6.02
CA MET A 144 6.85 -17.85 -7.36
C MET A 144 8.28 -17.28 -7.29
N PHE A 145 8.50 -16.31 -6.41
CA PHE A 145 9.81 -15.68 -6.22
C PHE A 145 10.86 -16.69 -5.76
N ALA A 146 10.56 -17.49 -4.75
CA ALA A 146 11.47 -18.51 -4.21
C ALA A 146 11.76 -19.63 -5.23
N GLY A 147 10.80 -19.91 -6.11
CA GLY A 147 10.96 -20.85 -7.22
C GLY A 147 11.71 -20.28 -8.44
N GLY A 148 12.18 -19.03 -8.38
CA GLY A 148 12.94 -18.41 -9.47
C GLY A 148 12.11 -17.94 -10.65
N ALA A 149 10.79 -17.79 -10.51
CA ALA A 149 9.91 -17.38 -11.62
C ALA A 149 10.25 -16.00 -12.22
N PHE A 150 11.01 -15.18 -11.50
CA PHE A 150 11.39 -13.82 -11.90
C PHE A 150 12.89 -13.68 -12.16
N SER A 151 13.69 -14.74 -12.01
CA SER A 151 15.14 -14.73 -12.19
C SER A 151 15.53 -15.22 -13.57
N ALA A 152 16.53 -14.55 -14.18
CA ALA A 152 17.19 -15.04 -15.39
C ALA A 152 18.24 -16.13 -15.12
N ASP A 153 18.71 -16.26 -13.86
CA ASP A 153 19.73 -17.20 -13.45
C ASP A 153 19.14 -18.28 -12.52
N PRO A 154 19.00 -19.53 -12.98
CA PRO A 154 18.50 -20.63 -12.13
C PRO A 154 19.36 -20.90 -10.88
N LEU A 155 20.62 -20.47 -10.86
CA LEU A 155 21.52 -20.62 -9.71
C LEU A 155 21.34 -19.50 -8.69
N GLN A 156 20.64 -18.42 -9.07
CA GLN A 156 20.29 -17.29 -8.21
C GLN A 156 18.78 -17.04 -8.23
N PRO A 157 17.95 -17.97 -7.78
CA PRO A 157 16.49 -17.87 -7.92
C PRO A 157 15.88 -16.68 -7.16
N LEU A 158 16.52 -16.21 -6.08
CA LEU A 158 15.99 -15.18 -5.18
C LEU A 158 16.29 -13.77 -5.71
N ARG A 159 15.79 -13.46 -6.91
CA ARG A 159 15.88 -12.12 -7.53
C ARG A 159 14.78 -11.92 -8.56
N ALA A 160 14.58 -10.68 -8.99
CA ALA A 160 13.64 -10.33 -10.04
C ALA A 160 14.37 -9.49 -11.11
N ASP A 161 14.72 -10.11 -12.23
CA ASP A 161 15.44 -9.44 -13.32
C ASP A 161 14.48 -8.70 -14.24
N ALA A 162 14.84 -7.48 -14.62
CA ALA A 162 14.00 -6.61 -15.42
C ALA A 162 13.56 -7.24 -16.74
N ASP A 163 14.46 -7.95 -17.43
CA ASP A 163 14.16 -8.62 -18.70
C ASP A 163 13.17 -9.78 -18.53
N VAL A 164 13.28 -10.55 -17.44
CA VAL A 164 12.32 -11.62 -17.12
C VAL A 164 10.96 -11.02 -16.82
N LEU A 165 10.91 -9.97 -16.00
CA LEU A 165 9.66 -9.28 -15.70
C LEU A 165 9.01 -8.68 -16.94
N ALA A 166 9.81 -8.06 -17.85
CA ALA A 166 9.31 -7.44 -19.07
C ALA A 166 8.68 -8.43 -20.04
N ASN A 167 9.08 -9.71 -19.99
CA ASN A 167 8.64 -10.79 -20.87
C ASN A 167 7.77 -11.84 -20.19
N LEU A 168 7.33 -11.59 -18.94
CA LEU A 168 6.55 -12.55 -18.16
C LEU A 168 5.23 -12.91 -18.87
N ASN A 169 4.96 -14.20 -19.02
CA ASN A 169 3.74 -14.68 -19.64
C ASN A 169 2.57 -14.72 -18.63
N VAL A 170 1.36 -14.50 -19.12
CA VAL A 170 0.13 -14.65 -18.31
C VAL A 170 0.06 -16.05 -17.71
N ILE A 171 0.37 -17.08 -18.51
CA ILE A 171 0.35 -18.51 -18.10
C ILE A 171 1.27 -18.78 -16.89
N ASP A 172 2.42 -18.09 -16.80
CA ASP A 172 3.33 -18.27 -15.67
C ASP A 172 2.74 -17.70 -14.37
N ILE A 173 2.01 -16.58 -14.48
CA ILE A 173 1.27 -16.02 -13.35
C ILE A 173 0.09 -16.93 -12.99
N GLU A 174 -0.69 -17.41 -13.97
CA GLU A 174 -1.80 -18.35 -13.74
C GLU A 174 -1.32 -19.60 -13.01
N ARG A 175 -0.22 -20.18 -13.46
CA ARG A 175 0.38 -21.35 -12.81
C ARG A 175 0.84 -21.04 -11.38
N GLY A 176 1.57 -19.97 -11.17
CA GLY A 176 2.06 -19.57 -9.85
C GLY A 176 0.96 -19.20 -8.87
N MET A 177 -0.10 -18.58 -9.37
CA MET A 177 -1.30 -18.22 -8.61
C MET A 177 -2.33 -19.37 -8.55
N GLN A 178 -2.04 -20.54 -9.13
CA GLN A 178 -2.93 -21.71 -9.15
C GLN A 178 -4.31 -21.42 -9.75
N VAL A 179 -4.35 -20.61 -10.80
CA VAL A 179 -5.60 -20.24 -11.50
C VAL A 179 -6.08 -21.40 -12.37
N SER A 180 -7.38 -21.66 -12.33
CA SER A 180 -8.05 -22.67 -13.17
C SER A 180 -9.55 -22.36 -13.24
N ASP A 181 -10.28 -23.13 -14.04
CA ASP A 181 -11.76 -22.99 -14.16
C ASP A 181 -12.47 -23.16 -12.81
N ILE A 182 -11.94 -23.99 -11.91
CA ILE A 182 -12.49 -24.21 -10.58
C ILE A 182 -11.89 -23.28 -9.51
N ASN A 183 -10.88 -22.50 -9.85
CA ASN A 183 -10.22 -21.52 -8.98
C ASN A 183 -9.95 -20.21 -9.75
N PRO A 184 -11.00 -19.54 -10.24
CA PRO A 184 -10.86 -18.38 -11.11
C PRO A 184 -10.35 -17.17 -10.34
N MET A 185 -9.44 -16.40 -10.96
CA MET A 185 -8.89 -15.16 -10.43
C MET A 185 -9.27 -13.97 -11.31
N VAL A 186 -9.77 -12.92 -10.69
CA VAL A 186 -10.06 -11.66 -11.37
C VAL A 186 -8.77 -10.89 -11.67
N GLY A 187 -8.67 -10.26 -12.86
CA GLY A 187 -7.62 -9.31 -13.19
C GLY A 187 -6.23 -9.90 -13.49
N ILE A 188 -6.15 -11.14 -13.93
CA ILE A 188 -4.89 -11.84 -14.24
C ILE A 188 -4.07 -11.10 -15.33
N ALA A 189 -4.73 -10.70 -16.42
CA ALA A 189 -4.10 -9.98 -17.51
C ALA A 189 -3.52 -8.62 -17.06
N GLY A 190 -4.27 -7.89 -16.21
CA GLY A 190 -3.83 -6.62 -15.64
C GLY A 190 -2.58 -6.77 -14.77
N ARG A 191 -2.49 -7.84 -13.97
CA ARG A 191 -1.29 -8.16 -13.17
C ARG A 191 -0.09 -8.42 -14.07
N ALA A 192 -0.25 -9.23 -15.12
CA ALA A 192 0.80 -9.51 -16.08
C ALA A 192 1.29 -8.22 -16.76
N ASP A 193 0.38 -7.37 -17.19
CA ASP A 193 0.73 -6.10 -17.82
C ASP A 193 1.45 -5.15 -16.86
N LEU A 194 1.05 -5.11 -15.59
CA LEU A 194 1.70 -4.29 -14.58
C LEU A 194 3.15 -4.78 -14.31
N ILE A 195 3.35 -6.08 -14.18
CA ILE A 195 4.69 -6.67 -14.01
C ILE A 195 5.56 -6.44 -15.26
N ARG A 196 5.01 -6.57 -16.46
CA ARG A 196 5.74 -6.27 -17.70
C ARG A 196 6.13 -4.80 -17.80
N ARG A 197 5.25 -3.88 -17.38
CA ARG A 197 5.56 -2.44 -17.29
C ARG A 197 6.69 -2.19 -16.29
N LEU A 198 6.63 -2.84 -15.10
CA LEU A 198 7.72 -2.78 -14.12
C LEU A 198 9.04 -3.19 -14.75
N GLY A 199 9.10 -4.37 -15.40
CA GLY A 199 10.33 -4.85 -16.05
C GLY A 199 10.88 -3.89 -17.09
N ARG A 200 10.04 -3.44 -18.03
CA ARG A 200 10.46 -2.47 -19.07
C ARG A 200 10.94 -1.14 -18.49
N PHE A 201 10.26 -0.65 -17.46
CA PHE A 201 10.62 0.60 -16.82
C PHE A 201 11.93 0.51 -16.05
N VAL A 202 12.15 -0.58 -15.33
CA VAL A 202 13.38 -0.87 -14.60
C VAL A 202 14.56 -1.03 -15.59
N ALA A 203 14.37 -1.76 -16.67
CA ALA A 203 15.39 -1.92 -17.72
C ALA A 203 15.79 -0.58 -18.38
N ALA A 204 14.84 0.35 -18.52
CA ALA A 204 15.08 1.67 -19.12
C ALA A 204 15.80 2.66 -18.18
N LYS A 205 15.99 2.33 -16.90
CA LYS A 205 16.65 3.21 -15.90
C LYS A 205 17.79 2.48 -15.17
N PRO A 206 18.84 2.04 -15.90
CA PRO A 206 19.97 1.32 -15.28
C PRO A 206 20.75 2.17 -14.27
N ASP A 207 20.69 3.49 -14.37
CA ASP A 207 21.27 4.45 -13.43
C ASP A 207 20.60 4.38 -12.03
N VAL A 208 19.34 3.95 -11.96
CA VAL A 208 18.59 3.79 -10.72
C VAL A 208 18.60 2.34 -10.25
N PHE A 209 18.44 1.38 -11.18
CA PHE A 209 18.13 -0.02 -10.88
C PHE A 209 19.28 -1.00 -11.22
N GLY A 210 20.39 -0.53 -11.80
CA GLY A 210 21.48 -1.37 -12.29
C GLY A 210 22.84 -1.15 -11.63
N SER A 211 22.92 -0.54 -10.46
CA SER A 211 24.18 -0.05 -9.88
C SER A 211 25.25 -1.13 -9.64
N HIS A 212 24.91 -2.40 -9.55
CA HIS A 212 25.85 -3.51 -9.25
C HIS A 212 25.71 -4.73 -10.15
N ASP A 213 24.66 -4.79 -11.00
CA ASP A 213 24.29 -5.97 -11.76
C ASP A 213 23.29 -5.63 -12.87
N THR A 214 22.70 -6.64 -13.51
CA THR A 214 21.54 -6.46 -14.40
C THR A 214 20.43 -5.67 -13.69
N PRO A 215 19.74 -4.74 -14.40
CA PRO A 215 18.67 -3.95 -13.79
C PRO A 215 17.62 -4.82 -13.13
N ARG A 216 17.24 -4.44 -11.89
CA ARG A 216 16.24 -5.15 -11.09
C ARG A 216 15.56 -4.18 -10.11
N PRO A 217 14.29 -4.41 -9.72
CA PRO A 217 13.61 -3.53 -8.76
C PRO A 217 14.39 -3.32 -7.46
N GLY A 218 15.14 -4.35 -7.02
CA GLY A 218 16.01 -4.31 -5.86
C GLY A 218 17.13 -3.28 -5.90
N GLY A 219 17.50 -2.77 -7.08
CA GLY A 219 18.45 -1.66 -7.22
C GLY A 219 17.97 -0.35 -6.57
N LEU A 220 16.67 -0.21 -6.34
CA LEU A 220 16.12 0.92 -5.58
C LEU A 220 16.66 0.99 -4.14
N PHE A 221 17.05 -0.16 -3.56
CA PHE A 221 17.72 -0.19 -2.26
C PHE A 221 19.01 0.64 -2.27
N ASP A 222 19.87 0.48 -3.28
CA ASP A 222 21.15 1.21 -3.37
C ASP A 222 20.93 2.70 -3.46
N ARG A 223 19.93 3.12 -4.23
CA ARG A 223 19.54 4.52 -4.33
C ARG A 223 19.09 5.09 -2.98
N LEU A 224 18.23 4.38 -2.25
CA LEU A 224 17.78 4.81 -0.93
C LEU A 224 18.91 4.78 0.10
N ALA A 225 19.81 3.80 0.04
CA ALA A 225 20.99 3.74 0.89
C ALA A 225 21.94 4.93 0.65
N ASN A 226 22.10 5.37 -0.60
CA ASN A 226 22.89 6.56 -0.95
C ASN A 226 22.23 7.88 -0.50
N LEU A 227 20.90 7.91 -0.32
CA LEU A 227 20.17 9.08 0.21
C LEU A 227 20.18 9.12 1.73
N ALA A 228 20.61 8.06 2.42
CA ALA A 228 20.68 8.04 3.87
C ALA A 228 21.83 8.95 4.36
N ASP A 229 21.47 9.96 5.18
CA ASP A 229 22.47 10.79 5.84
C ASP A 229 22.96 10.12 7.15
N LYS A 230 24.25 9.84 7.21
CA LYS A 230 24.88 9.18 8.39
C LYS A 230 24.15 7.89 8.80
N GLY A 231 23.68 7.11 7.81
CA GLY A 231 22.94 5.87 8.02
C GLY A 231 21.50 6.05 8.47
N LYS A 232 20.93 7.26 8.39
CA LYS A 232 19.53 7.55 8.71
C LYS A 232 18.75 7.98 7.46
N LEU A 233 17.55 7.43 7.28
CA LEU A 233 16.66 7.75 6.16
C LEU A 233 15.25 8.05 6.70
N PRO A 234 14.69 9.26 6.43
CA PRO A 234 13.28 9.53 6.75
C PRO A 234 12.34 8.67 5.90
N ALA A 235 11.33 8.06 6.50
CA ALA A 235 10.37 7.21 5.78
C ALA A 235 9.65 7.93 4.62
N PRO A 236 9.28 9.24 4.70
CA PRO A 236 8.72 9.95 3.56
C PRO A 236 9.61 9.97 2.31
N THR A 237 10.93 9.89 2.47
CA THR A 237 11.87 9.80 1.34
C THR A 237 11.66 8.51 0.55
N ILE A 238 11.33 7.40 1.22
CA ILE A 238 11.02 6.12 0.56
C ILE A 238 9.83 6.30 -0.38
N LEU A 239 8.75 6.91 0.11
CA LEU A 239 7.56 7.17 -0.71
C LEU A 239 7.85 8.10 -1.88
N SER A 240 8.57 9.20 -1.64
CA SER A 240 8.91 10.16 -2.70
C SER A 240 9.72 9.49 -3.82
N GLU A 241 10.71 8.65 -3.47
CA GLU A 241 11.48 7.88 -4.45
C GLU A 241 10.60 6.85 -5.19
N LEU A 242 9.72 6.14 -4.49
CA LEU A 242 8.77 5.22 -5.14
C LEU A 242 7.89 5.95 -6.17
N LEU A 243 7.34 7.11 -5.81
CA LEU A 243 6.47 7.87 -6.70
C LEU A 243 7.22 8.46 -7.90
N GLN A 244 8.47 8.89 -7.71
CA GLN A 244 9.30 9.44 -8.80
C GLN A 244 9.89 8.35 -9.70
N GLN A 245 10.34 7.23 -9.10
CA GLN A 245 11.04 6.19 -9.85
C GLN A 245 10.11 5.11 -10.41
N LEU A 246 8.98 4.81 -9.76
CA LEU A 246 8.03 3.77 -10.20
C LEU A 246 6.65 4.33 -10.57
N GLY A 247 6.35 5.60 -10.25
CA GLY A 247 5.05 6.22 -10.51
C GLY A 247 4.53 6.05 -11.95
N PRO A 248 5.38 6.23 -12.99
CA PRO A 248 4.95 6.07 -14.39
C PRO A 248 4.50 4.66 -14.77
N ILE A 249 4.78 3.64 -13.96
CA ILE A 249 4.34 2.25 -14.21
C ILE A 249 2.82 2.13 -14.05
N TRP A 250 2.25 2.89 -13.13
CA TRP A 250 0.81 2.88 -12.89
C TRP A 250 0.05 3.51 -14.06
N PRO A 251 -1.11 2.95 -14.44
CA PRO A 251 -1.97 3.61 -15.42
C PRO A 251 -2.36 4.98 -14.86
N SER A 252 -1.76 6.03 -15.41
CA SER A 252 -2.06 7.39 -15.00
C SER A 252 -3.36 7.85 -15.62
N ARG A 253 -4.28 8.30 -14.79
CA ARG A 253 -5.56 8.88 -15.19
C ARG A 253 -5.50 10.40 -15.27
N LEU A 254 -4.58 11.00 -14.52
CA LEU A 254 -4.34 12.43 -14.50
C LEU A 254 -2.86 12.72 -14.72
N THR A 255 -2.60 13.74 -15.52
CA THR A 255 -1.26 14.29 -15.73
C THR A 255 -1.30 15.80 -15.49
N LEU A 256 -0.20 16.36 -15.03
CA LEU A 256 -0.01 17.81 -14.88
C LEU A 256 1.45 18.12 -15.28
N GLY A 257 1.64 19.11 -16.16
CA GLY A 257 2.96 19.46 -16.67
C GLY A 257 3.72 18.25 -17.26
N GLY A 258 3.03 17.33 -17.93
CA GLY A 258 3.60 16.10 -18.46
C GLY A 258 3.92 15.01 -17.43
N ILE A 259 3.72 15.25 -16.13
CA ILE A 259 3.98 14.30 -15.04
C ILE A 259 2.71 13.50 -14.74
N ALA A 260 2.85 12.17 -14.72
CA ALA A 260 1.80 11.27 -14.28
C ALA A 260 1.59 11.37 -12.75
N LEU A 261 0.35 11.62 -12.32
CA LEU A 261 0.03 11.83 -10.91
C LEU A 261 -0.32 10.54 -10.14
N GLY A 262 -0.37 9.40 -10.83
CA GLY A 262 -0.66 8.09 -10.20
C GLY A 262 -2.03 8.04 -9.51
N ASP A 263 -2.07 7.59 -8.25
CA ASP A 263 -3.30 7.55 -7.42
C ASP A 263 -3.62 8.95 -6.86
N CYS A 264 -3.96 9.84 -7.78
CA CYS A 264 -4.39 11.22 -7.53
C CYS A 264 -5.69 11.48 -8.31
N TRP A 265 -6.64 12.16 -7.69
CA TRP A 265 -8.01 12.30 -8.20
C TRP A 265 -8.49 13.75 -8.11
N LYS A 266 -9.63 14.05 -8.71
CA LYS A 266 -10.26 15.38 -8.61
C LYS A 266 -11.41 15.36 -7.62
N HIS A 267 -11.48 16.42 -6.79
CA HIS A 267 -12.63 16.70 -5.95
C HIS A 267 -12.98 18.20 -5.95
N PRO A 268 -14.24 18.57 -6.24
CA PRO A 268 -14.61 19.97 -6.44
C PRO A 268 -14.49 20.83 -5.16
N ALA A 269 -14.57 20.25 -3.98
CA ALA A 269 -14.46 20.98 -2.72
C ALA A 269 -13.03 21.46 -2.40
N LEU A 270 -11.98 20.85 -2.98
CA LEU A 270 -10.59 21.23 -2.73
C LEU A 270 -10.09 22.21 -3.78
N THR A 271 -10.27 23.49 -3.53
CA THR A 271 -9.79 24.56 -4.42
C THR A 271 -8.49 25.16 -3.89
N THR A 272 -7.55 25.44 -4.80
CA THR A 272 -6.32 26.20 -4.56
C THR A 272 -6.19 27.29 -5.61
N THR A 273 -5.21 28.16 -5.45
CA THR A 273 -4.95 29.26 -6.42
C THR A 273 -3.94 28.86 -7.49
N ASP A 274 -3.41 27.63 -7.46
CA ASP A 274 -2.41 27.13 -8.38
C ASP A 274 -2.96 25.97 -9.26
N ALA A 275 -2.10 25.41 -10.10
CA ALA A 275 -2.46 24.32 -11.02
C ALA A 275 -2.88 23.01 -10.31
N THR A 276 -2.69 22.89 -8.99
CA THR A 276 -3.10 21.71 -8.20
C THR A 276 -4.54 21.81 -7.70
N SER A 277 -5.31 22.82 -8.13
CA SER A 277 -6.69 23.01 -7.70
C SER A 277 -7.56 21.81 -8.02
N GLY A 278 -8.29 21.33 -7.02
CA GLY A 278 -9.13 20.15 -7.12
C GLY A 278 -8.35 18.81 -7.02
N LEU A 279 -7.03 18.79 -7.02
CA LEU A 279 -6.26 17.55 -7.00
C LEU A 279 -6.10 17.00 -5.57
N VAL A 280 -6.37 15.69 -5.43
CA VAL A 280 -6.34 14.94 -4.17
C VAL A 280 -5.42 13.74 -4.34
N PRO A 281 -4.14 13.84 -3.98
CA PRO A 281 -3.24 12.70 -3.98
C PRO A 281 -3.58 11.78 -2.81
N LEU A 282 -3.57 10.48 -3.06
CA LEU A 282 -3.82 9.44 -2.05
C LEU A 282 -2.67 8.43 -1.99
N HIS A 283 -2.13 8.03 -3.14
CA HIS A 283 -0.96 7.17 -3.31
C HIS A 283 -0.96 5.91 -2.41
N LYS A 284 -2.14 5.32 -2.20
CA LYS A 284 -2.37 4.25 -1.22
C LYS A 284 -1.41 3.08 -1.36
N LEU A 285 -1.26 2.55 -2.59
CA LEU A 285 -0.44 1.36 -2.81
C LEU A 285 1.06 1.68 -2.68
N SER A 286 1.49 2.86 -3.13
CA SER A 286 2.87 3.33 -2.94
C SER A 286 3.19 3.59 -1.47
N GLN A 287 2.23 4.08 -0.67
CA GLN A 287 2.35 4.21 0.78
C GLN A 287 2.56 2.82 1.44
N TRP A 288 1.73 1.84 1.06
CA TRP A 288 1.88 0.49 1.60
C TRP A 288 3.20 -0.16 1.20
N LEU A 289 3.64 0.05 -0.05
CA LEU A 289 4.96 -0.38 -0.49
C LEU A 289 6.06 0.33 0.31
N ALA A 290 5.95 1.64 0.58
CA ALA A 290 6.92 2.36 1.42
C ALA A 290 7.04 1.73 2.82
N TYR A 291 5.93 1.40 3.47
CA TYR A 291 5.94 0.65 4.73
C TYR A 291 6.64 -0.71 4.60
N SER A 292 6.47 -1.39 3.47
CA SER A 292 7.07 -2.72 3.22
C SER A 292 8.58 -2.65 2.97
N LEU A 293 9.13 -1.50 2.59
CA LEU A 293 10.57 -1.32 2.39
C LEU A 293 11.32 -0.88 3.66
N ILE A 294 10.62 -0.56 4.76
CA ILE A 294 11.25 -0.14 6.02
C ILE A 294 12.07 -1.30 6.62
N GLU A 295 11.49 -2.48 6.77
CA GLU A 295 12.15 -3.62 7.41
C GLU A 295 13.41 -4.07 6.64
N PRO A 296 13.42 -4.18 5.30
CA PRO A 296 14.65 -4.45 4.54
C PRO A 296 15.77 -3.40 4.71
N LEU A 297 15.42 -2.11 4.77
CA LEU A 297 16.38 -1.04 5.05
C LEU A 297 17.00 -1.21 6.45
N GLN A 298 16.16 -1.49 7.46
CA GLN A 298 16.60 -1.75 8.83
C GLN A 298 17.49 -3.00 8.93
N THR A 299 17.16 -4.07 8.22
CA THR A 299 17.96 -5.29 8.13
C THR A 299 19.35 -5.01 7.53
N ALA A 300 19.43 -4.10 6.57
CA ALA A 300 20.70 -3.63 6.01
C ALA A 300 21.50 -2.71 6.94
N GLY A 301 20.94 -2.27 8.05
CA GLY A 301 21.58 -1.39 9.04
C GLY A 301 21.29 0.09 8.84
N ILE A 302 20.32 0.45 7.98
CA ILE A 302 19.86 1.83 7.82
C ILE A 302 18.76 2.10 8.86
N VAL A 303 18.94 3.14 9.65
CA VAL A 303 17.94 3.58 10.64
C VAL A 303 16.86 4.37 9.91
N VAL A 304 15.67 3.79 9.74
CA VAL A 304 14.53 4.52 9.18
C VAL A 304 13.90 5.37 10.27
N THR A 305 13.85 6.68 10.03
CA THR A 305 13.31 7.69 10.96
C THR A 305 12.00 8.27 10.41
N ASP A 306 11.31 9.07 11.21
CA ASP A 306 10.07 9.76 10.81
C ASP A 306 9.05 8.81 10.13
N ILE A 307 8.80 7.65 10.74
CA ILE A 307 7.87 6.66 10.18
C ILE A 307 6.45 7.24 10.11
N ASP A 308 6.07 8.08 11.07
CA ASP A 308 4.80 8.79 11.10
C ASP A 308 4.69 9.93 10.07
N GLY A 309 5.78 10.26 9.40
CA GLY A 309 5.78 11.12 8.21
C GLY A 309 5.06 10.49 7.01
N LEU A 310 4.90 9.15 6.98
CA LEU A 310 3.97 8.47 6.08
C LEU A 310 2.53 8.60 6.59
N THR A 311 1.52 8.32 5.74
CA THR A 311 0.11 8.52 6.09
C THR A 311 -0.65 7.20 6.29
N GLY A 312 -1.86 7.31 6.81
CA GLY A 312 -2.83 6.22 6.81
C GLY A 312 -3.16 5.76 5.39
N LEU A 313 -3.63 4.51 5.27
CA LEU A 313 -3.96 3.89 4.00
C LEU A 313 -5.43 4.11 3.65
N ALA A 314 -5.68 4.79 2.53
CA ALA A 314 -7.00 5.07 1.99
C ALA A 314 -7.59 3.83 1.28
N GLU A 315 -7.78 2.73 2.03
CA GLU A 315 -8.32 1.47 1.54
C GLU A 315 -9.67 1.14 2.21
N TYR A 316 -10.41 0.19 1.65
CA TYR A 316 -11.81 -0.06 1.98
C TYR A 316 -12.07 -0.55 3.42
N ARG A 317 -11.12 -1.24 4.10
CA ARG A 317 -11.30 -1.69 5.49
C ARG A 317 -11.12 -0.54 6.47
N ASN A 318 -10.08 0.25 6.29
CA ASN A 318 -9.87 1.46 7.08
C ASN A 318 -10.99 2.49 6.86
N GLY A 319 -11.43 2.67 5.60
CA GLY A 319 -12.54 3.56 5.29
C GLY A 319 -13.88 3.02 5.81
N GLY A 320 -14.07 1.70 5.76
CA GLY A 320 -15.23 1.01 6.31
C GLY A 320 -15.35 1.14 7.84
N LEU A 321 -14.20 1.17 8.55
CA LEU A 321 -14.14 1.40 9.99
C LEU A 321 -14.91 2.68 10.39
N PHE A 322 -14.74 3.76 9.62
CA PHE A 322 -15.38 5.03 9.93
C PHE A 322 -16.86 5.09 9.53
N VAL A 323 -17.25 4.44 8.43
CA VAL A 323 -18.65 4.35 8.00
C VAL A 323 -19.43 3.43 8.93
N ASP A 324 -18.95 2.23 9.15
CA ASP A 324 -19.62 1.21 10.00
C ASP A 324 -19.59 1.59 11.49
N GLY A 325 -18.54 2.32 11.91
CA GLY A 325 -18.41 2.90 13.25
C GLY A 325 -19.23 4.19 13.45
N GLY A 326 -19.91 4.68 12.41
CA GLY A 326 -20.81 5.82 12.48
C GLY A 326 -20.12 7.19 12.52
N VAL A 327 -18.79 7.26 12.33
CA VAL A 327 -18.06 8.53 12.24
C VAL A 327 -18.33 9.23 10.91
N LEU A 328 -18.52 8.46 9.83
CA LEU A 328 -18.94 8.97 8.51
C LEU A 328 -20.36 8.51 8.20
N GLY A 329 -21.27 9.44 8.07
CA GLY A 329 -22.65 9.20 7.63
C GLY A 329 -22.85 9.67 6.19
N PHE A 330 -23.46 8.83 5.34
CA PHE A 330 -23.85 9.27 4.00
C PHE A 330 -24.90 10.38 4.08
N ARG A 331 -24.79 11.42 3.23
CA ARG A 331 -25.85 12.42 3.07
C ARG A 331 -27.03 11.85 2.29
N ASP A 332 -26.74 11.03 1.30
CA ASP A 332 -27.73 10.24 0.55
C ASP A 332 -27.67 8.78 1.06
N ALA A 333 -28.70 8.35 1.76
CA ALA A 333 -28.77 7.00 2.33
C ALA A 333 -28.69 5.89 1.25
N ASP A 334 -29.16 6.17 0.04
CA ASP A 334 -29.12 5.21 -1.06
C ASP A 334 -27.73 5.03 -1.66
N ALA A 335 -26.79 5.96 -1.38
CA ALA A 335 -25.43 5.86 -1.86
C ALA A 335 -24.72 4.57 -1.39
N ALA A 336 -25.02 4.09 -0.19
CA ALA A 336 -24.48 2.82 0.33
C ALA A 336 -24.88 1.58 -0.50
N GLN A 337 -25.99 1.66 -1.24
CA GLN A 337 -26.53 0.56 -2.03
C GLN A 337 -25.99 0.56 -3.48
N ARG A 338 -25.53 1.71 -3.96
CA ARG A 338 -25.01 1.87 -5.33
C ARG A 338 -23.53 1.51 -5.42
N GLU A 339 -23.12 1.10 -6.61
CA GLU A 339 -21.71 0.98 -6.96
C GLU A 339 -21.18 2.35 -7.43
N HIS A 340 -19.94 2.65 -7.06
CA HIS A 340 -19.29 3.92 -7.35
C HIS A 340 -17.97 3.71 -8.09
N GLU A 341 -17.74 4.52 -9.12
CA GLU A 341 -16.45 4.60 -9.78
C GLU A 341 -15.36 5.12 -8.82
N VAL A 342 -14.15 4.62 -8.98
CA VAL A 342 -12.98 5.05 -8.15
C VAL A 342 -12.78 6.57 -8.22
N ALA A 343 -13.02 7.18 -9.39
CA ALA A 343 -12.87 8.61 -9.65
C ALA A 343 -14.05 9.45 -9.13
N SER A 344 -15.13 8.84 -8.65
CA SER A 344 -16.31 9.59 -8.20
C SER A 344 -15.97 10.48 -7.00
N PRO A 345 -16.57 11.69 -6.92
CA PRO A 345 -16.35 12.57 -5.77
C PRO A 345 -16.62 11.90 -4.43
N LEU A 346 -17.62 11.01 -4.34
CA LEU A 346 -17.93 10.26 -3.13
C LEU A 346 -16.75 9.37 -2.69
N VAL A 347 -16.15 8.62 -3.61
CA VAL A 347 -15.02 7.72 -3.29
C VAL A 347 -13.77 8.51 -2.95
N VAL A 348 -13.50 9.59 -3.67
CA VAL A 348 -12.35 10.48 -3.39
C VAL A 348 -12.49 11.14 -2.02
N GLU A 349 -13.69 11.65 -1.69
CA GLU A 349 -14.03 12.23 -0.39
C GLU A 349 -13.84 11.21 0.73
N TRP A 350 -14.45 10.02 0.59
CA TRP A 350 -14.32 8.93 1.55
C TRP A 350 -12.87 8.54 1.81
N ARG A 351 -12.07 8.36 0.74
CA ARG A 351 -10.67 8.00 0.84
C ARG A 351 -9.83 9.08 1.52
N ALA A 352 -10.03 10.35 1.18
CA ALA A 352 -9.32 11.46 1.81
C ALA A 352 -9.69 11.59 3.30
N LEU A 353 -10.98 11.50 3.63
CA LEU A 353 -11.44 11.48 5.03
C LEU A 353 -10.86 10.31 5.80
N THR A 354 -10.74 9.13 5.19
CA THR A 354 -10.11 7.96 5.81
C THR A 354 -8.68 8.27 6.26
N VAL A 355 -7.86 8.89 5.43
CA VAL A 355 -6.47 9.26 5.79
C VAL A 355 -6.45 10.19 7.01
N ALA A 356 -7.23 11.26 6.98
CA ALA A 356 -7.24 12.25 8.06
C ALA A 356 -7.83 11.71 9.38
N LEU A 357 -8.83 10.83 9.30
CA LEU A 357 -9.44 10.21 10.48
C LEU A 357 -8.53 9.15 11.09
N LEU A 358 -7.69 8.47 10.30
CA LEU A 358 -6.66 7.55 10.82
C LEU A 358 -5.61 8.28 11.66
N ASP A 359 -5.21 9.50 11.30
CA ASP A 359 -4.34 10.33 12.13
C ASP A 359 -5.00 10.61 13.49
N ARG A 360 -6.31 10.93 13.52
CA ARG A 360 -7.06 11.12 14.78
C ARG A 360 -7.17 9.85 15.62
N VAL A 361 -7.38 8.70 14.98
CA VAL A 361 -7.36 7.41 15.69
C VAL A 361 -5.99 7.17 16.31
N ALA A 362 -4.92 7.48 15.58
CA ALA A 362 -3.56 7.31 16.09
C ALA A 362 -3.30 8.15 17.33
N ASP A 363 -3.67 9.43 17.29
CA ASP A 363 -3.51 10.34 18.43
C ASP A 363 -4.33 9.88 19.65
N GLY A 364 -5.59 9.53 19.45
CA GLY A 364 -6.45 9.06 20.52
C GLY A 364 -6.01 7.71 21.12
N LEU A 365 -5.48 6.79 20.30
CA LEU A 365 -4.96 5.51 20.77
C LEU A 365 -3.65 5.71 21.57
N ARG A 366 -2.75 6.56 21.09
CA ARG A 366 -1.50 6.91 21.79
C ARG A 366 -1.82 7.53 23.14
N GLN A 367 -2.78 8.45 23.21
CA GLN A 367 -3.21 9.07 24.47
C GLN A 367 -3.71 8.02 25.46
N ARG A 368 -4.53 7.05 25.03
CA ARG A 368 -5.06 5.96 25.90
C ARG A 368 -3.97 5.00 26.37
N LEU A 369 -2.89 4.84 25.59
CA LEU A 369 -1.76 3.97 25.92
C LEU A 369 -0.63 4.68 26.66
N GLY A 370 -0.62 6.02 26.71
CA GLY A 370 0.50 6.80 27.25
C GLY A 370 1.77 6.67 26.40
N LEU A 371 1.63 6.48 25.06
CA LEU A 371 2.73 6.30 24.13
C LEU A 371 2.82 7.49 23.15
N ASP A 372 4.01 7.67 22.58
CA ASP A 372 4.28 8.67 21.54
C ASP A 372 4.28 8.07 20.13
N ALA A 373 4.43 8.92 19.11
CA ALA A 373 4.49 8.52 17.70
C ALA A 373 5.73 7.67 17.36
N THR A 374 6.81 7.78 18.12
CA THR A 374 8.02 6.98 17.93
C THR A 374 7.80 5.55 18.39
N SER A 375 7.18 5.37 19.55
CA SER A 375 6.91 4.05 20.15
C SER A 375 5.76 3.33 19.46
N MET A 376 4.71 4.09 19.08
CA MET A 376 3.51 3.60 18.42
C MET A 376 3.19 4.42 17.16
N PRO A 377 4.04 4.31 16.10
CA PRO A 377 3.77 4.98 14.84
C PRO A 377 2.50 4.43 14.17
N LEU A 378 1.91 5.23 13.27
CA LEU A 378 0.68 4.87 12.56
C LEU A 378 0.80 3.50 11.86
N ALA A 379 1.98 3.16 11.35
CA ALA A 379 2.26 1.85 10.75
C ALA A 379 1.96 0.66 11.69
N LYS A 380 2.18 0.81 13.01
CA LYS A 380 1.82 -0.20 14.02
C LYS A 380 0.32 -0.19 14.32
N ILE A 381 -0.30 0.98 14.32
CA ILE A 381 -1.74 1.13 14.58
C ILE A 381 -2.57 0.53 13.43
N LEU A 382 -2.11 0.70 12.20
CA LEU A 382 -2.70 0.05 11.03
C LEU A 382 -2.66 -1.49 11.16
N GLU A 383 -1.53 -2.06 11.54
CA GLU A 383 -1.37 -3.51 11.71
C GLU A 383 -2.12 -4.01 12.95
N GLY A 384 -1.98 -3.32 14.07
CA GLY A 384 -2.52 -3.77 15.35
C GLY A 384 -4.03 -3.77 15.39
N GLY A 385 -4.69 -2.80 14.75
CA GLY A 385 -6.09 -2.62 15.03
C GLY A 385 -6.98 -2.10 13.91
N THR A 386 -6.61 -1.05 13.17
CA THR A 386 -7.60 -0.35 12.32
C THR A 386 -8.15 -1.22 11.20
N TRP A 387 -7.28 -1.94 10.49
CA TRP A 387 -7.71 -2.84 9.42
C TRP A 387 -8.56 -4.01 9.96
N ALA A 388 -8.14 -4.61 11.07
CA ALA A 388 -8.84 -5.72 11.71
C ALA A 388 -10.19 -5.29 12.31
N ALA A 389 -10.26 -4.12 12.96
CA ALA A 389 -11.49 -3.53 13.48
C ALA A 389 -12.50 -3.21 12.36
N GLY A 390 -12.02 -2.62 11.24
CA GLY A 390 -12.87 -2.39 10.07
C GLY A 390 -13.41 -3.69 9.47
N ARG A 391 -12.60 -4.76 9.47
CA ARG A 391 -13.05 -6.10 9.04
C ARG A 391 -14.06 -6.72 10.02
N LEU A 392 -13.91 -6.48 11.32
CA LEU A 392 -14.85 -6.93 12.34
C LEU A 392 -16.21 -6.27 12.14
N LEU A 393 -16.26 -4.93 12.10
CA LEU A 393 -17.50 -4.19 11.88
C LEU A 393 -18.19 -4.57 10.57
N ALA A 394 -17.43 -4.77 9.49
CA ALA A 394 -18.01 -5.22 8.22
C ALA A 394 -18.74 -6.56 8.35
N ARG A 395 -18.20 -7.51 9.13
CA ARG A 395 -18.83 -8.81 9.39
C ARG A 395 -20.07 -8.70 10.27
N GLU A 396 -20.07 -7.78 11.22
CA GLU A 396 -21.24 -7.52 12.09
C GLU A 396 -22.37 -6.84 11.32
N ARG A 397 -22.04 -5.97 10.36
CA ARG A 397 -23.02 -5.19 9.60
C ARG A 397 -23.57 -5.92 8.38
N ARG A 398 -22.76 -6.78 7.73
CA ARG A 398 -23.10 -7.45 6.47
C ARG A 398 -22.66 -8.91 6.49
N ALA A 399 -23.59 -9.82 6.14
CA ALA A 399 -23.36 -11.28 6.19
C ALA A 399 -22.15 -11.74 5.35
N ASP A 400 -21.91 -11.06 4.20
CA ASP A 400 -20.79 -11.32 3.31
C ASP A 400 -19.51 -10.55 3.66
N ALA A 401 -19.56 -9.73 4.72
CA ALA A 401 -18.50 -8.82 5.11
C ALA A 401 -18.03 -7.89 3.97
N SER A 402 -18.91 -7.50 3.06
CA SER A 402 -18.63 -6.57 1.98
C SER A 402 -18.20 -5.20 2.50
N PRO A 403 -17.52 -4.36 1.68
CA PRO A 403 -17.20 -2.99 2.04
C PRO A 403 -18.44 -2.12 2.30
N ALA A 404 -18.33 -1.11 3.17
CA ALA A 404 -19.40 -0.15 3.44
C ALA A 404 -19.70 0.77 2.25
N VAL A 405 -18.71 1.02 1.40
CA VAL A 405 -18.84 1.71 0.11
C VAL A 405 -18.50 0.70 -0.98
N LYS A 406 -19.42 0.49 -1.92
CA LYS A 406 -19.22 -0.42 -3.05
C LYS A 406 -18.48 0.31 -4.15
N VAL A 407 -17.25 -0.08 -4.42
CA VAL A 407 -16.39 0.54 -5.44
C VAL A 407 -16.17 -0.42 -6.59
N ILE A 408 -16.37 0.06 -7.82
CA ILE A 408 -16.01 -0.66 -9.04
C ILE A 408 -14.48 -0.63 -9.14
N SER A 409 -13.84 -1.73 -8.73
CA SER A 409 -12.39 -1.82 -8.72
C SER A 409 -11.87 -2.07 -10.13
N ASP A 410 -10.86 -1.30 -10.53
CA ASP A 410 -10.08 -1.53 -11.74
C ASP A 410 -8.77 -2.33 -11.48
N GLY A 411 -8.60 -2.82 -10.24
CA GLY A 411 -7.44 -3.61 -9.83
C GLY A 411 -6.15 -2.82 -9.62
N THR A 412 -6.21 -1.47 -9.60
CA THR A 412 -4.99 -0.64 -9.51
C THR A 412 -4.89 0.24 -8.26
N VAL A 413 -5.96 0.43 -7.51
CA VAL A 413 -5.97 1.32 -6.31
C VAL A 413 -6.51 0.69 -5.03
N PHE A 414 -7.25 -0.41 -5.10
CA PHE A 414 -7.82 -1.11 -3.94
C PHE A 414 -7.34 -2.54 -3.85
#